data_33bdd61435d29d7a1b80d35d2e5a6c21
#
_entry.id   33bdd61435d29d7a1b80d35d2e5a6c21
#
_cell.length_a   1.000
_cell.length_b   1.000
_cell.length_c   1.000
_cell.angle_alpha   90.00
_cell.angle_beta   90.00
_cell.angle_gamma   90.00
#
_symmetry.space_group_name_H-M   'P 1'
#
loop_
_entity.id
_entity.type
_entity.pdbx_description
1 polymer ?
#
loop_
_entity_poly.entity_id
_entity_poly.type
_entity_poly.pdbx_seq_one_letter_code
_entity_poly.pdbx_strand_id
1 'polypeptide(L)'
;MRIRTSDGKAGVLMFLLFVVWACSPAYVEKSVKSSPPEAYVIGPEDILNIYVWKEETLSRTVPVRVDGKISLPLVNEIQAAGLTPQQLQEMIAQRLKDFVADPVVSVIVMESNSIKVYVSGQVRNPGVHRLRSETTLLQIIPMVGGFTEWANPKKILVIRKEGDKEIRMTVNYKKMVDGKIPALVLKPGDTIIVP
;
A
#
# COMPACT_ATOMS: atom_id res chain seq x y z
N MET A 1 58.25 -72.04 22.50
CA MET A 1 58.38 -72.92 21.31
C MET A 1 57.65 -72.28 20.13
N ARG A 2 58.45 -71.78 19.18
CA ARG A 2 58.22 -71.68 17.74
C ARG A 2 56.78 -71.17 17.30
N ILE A 3 56.71 -69.94 16.77
CA ILE A 3 56.78 -69.54 15.33
C ILE A 3 55.49 -69.88 14.59
N ARG A 4 54.79 -68.91 13.98
CA ARG A 4 55.03 -68.59 12.57
C ARG A 4 54.15 -67.46 12.10
N THR A 5 54.75 -66.47 11.52
CA THR A 5 54.24 -65.39 10.66
C THR A 5 53.37 -65.90 9.53
N SER A 6 52.38 -65.12 9.10
CA SER A 6 52.01 -65.11 7.72
C SER A 6 51.34 -63.77 7.37
N ASP A 7 51.89 -63.17 6.39
CA ASP A 7 51.51 -61.88 5.70
C ASP A 7 50.15 -61.99 5.04
N GLY A 8 49.48 -60.90 4.96
CA GLY A 8 48.24 -60.78 4.19
C GLY A 8 47.82 -59.28 3.93
N LYS A 9 48.56 -58.70 3.02
CA LYS A 9 48.17 -57.60 2.08
C LYS A 9 47.13 -56.64 2.49
N ALA A 10 47.61 -55.44 2.61
CA ALA A 10 46.93 -54.16 2.59
C ALA A 10 45.89 -54.03 1.46
N GLY A 11 44.67 -53.72 1.82
CA GLY A 11 43.64 -53.19 0.94
C GLY A 11 43.31 -51.76 1.37
N VAL A 12 44.01 -50.82 0.75
CA VAL A 12 43.72 -49.39 0.93
C VAL A 12 42.44 -49.10 0.15
N LEU A 13 41.29 -49.04 0.85
CA LEU A 13 40.04 -48.57 0.31
C LEU A 13 40.01 -47.05 0.47
N MET A 14 40.42 -46.37 -0.59
CA MET A 14 40.42 -44.92 -0.71
C MET A 14 38.96 -44.45 -0.91
N PHE A 15 38.31 -44.05 0.18
CA PHE A 15 36.99 -43.46 0.15
C PHE A 15 37.12 -42.03 -0.37
N LEU A 16 36.84 -41.85 -1.65
CA LEU A 16 36.70 -40.53 -2.29
C LEU A 16 35.44 -39.83 -1.71
N LEU A 17 35.65 -39.00 -0.71
CA LEU A 17 34.64 -38.06 -0.20
C LEU A 17 34.40 -36.96 -1.27
N PHE A 18 33.36 -37.17 -2.07
CA PHE A 18 32.81 -36.10 -2.93
C PHE A 18 32.15 -35.04 -2.02
N VAL A 19 32.90 -34.00 -1.70
CA VAL A 19 32.34 -32.78 -1.09
C VAL A 19 31.60 -32.04 -2.18
N VAL A 20 30.28 -32.30 -2.26
CA VAL A 20 29.37 -31.48 -3.04
C VAL A 20 29.23 -30.17 -2.32
N TRP A 21 29.99 -29.17 -2.73
CA TRP A 21 29.85 -27.79 -2.29
C TRP A 21 28.54 -27.26 -2.88
N ALA A 22 27.45 -27.38 -2.12
CA ALA A 22 26.18 -26.74 -2.44
C ALA A 22 26.38 -25.24 -2.33
N CYS A 23 26.59 -24.59 -3.46
CA CYS A 23 26.57 -23.15 -3.58
C CYS A 23 25.10 -22.71 -3.48
N SER A 24 24.59 -22.55 -2.24
CA SER A 24 23.30 -21.92 -1.99
C SER A 24 23.48 -20.43 -2.30
N PRO A 25 22.70 -19.86 -3.22
CA PRO A 25 22.71 -18.41 -3.39
C PRO A 25 22.25 -17.77 -2.07
N ALA A 26 23.13 -16.97 -1.47
CA ALA A 26 22.80 -16.21 -0.29
C ALA A 26 21.68 -15.22 -0.67
N TYR A 27 20.44 -15.54 -0.26
CA TYR A 27 19.32 -14.61 -0.33
C TYR A 27 19.60 -13.47 0.67
N VAL A 28 20.03 -12.34 0.13
CA VAL A 28 20.25 -11.14 0.95
C VAL A 28 18.88 -10.54 1.24
N GLU A 29 18.30 -10.93 2.35
CA GLU A 29 17.11 -10.31 2.91
C GLU A 29 17.48 -8.90 3.40
N LYS A 30 17.35 -7.94 2.50
CA LYS A 30 17.44 -6.53 2.86
C LYS A 30 16.14 -6.18 3.61
N SER A 31 16.19 -6.28 4.94
CA SER A 31 15.11 -5.86 5.82
C SER A 31 14.69 -4.42 5.47
N VAL A 32 13.59 -4.30 4.76
CA VAL A 32 12.89 -3.03 4.61
C VAL A 32 12.21 -2.78 5.94
N LYS A 33 12.64 -1.77 6.71
CA LYS A 33 11.90 -1.29 7.87
C LYS A 33 10.51 -0.89 7.38
N SER A 34 9.53 -1.75 7.59
CA SER A 34 8.13 -1.39 7.44
C SER A 34 7.80 -0.41 8.57
N SER A 35 7.54 0.83 8.22
CA SER A 35 6.83 1.75 9.13
C SER A 35 5.48 1.11 9.46
N PRO A 36 4.94 1.30 10.69
CA PRO A 36 3.56 0.91 10.94
C PRO A 36 2.66 1.53 9.87
N PRO A 37 1.64 0.82 9.38
CA PRO A 37 0.74 1.38 8.38
C PRO A 37 0.17 2.70 8.91
N GLU A 38 0.30 3.75 8.13
CA GLU A 38 -0.31 5.05 8.45
C GLU A 38 -1.81 4.85 8.61
N ALA A 39 -2.40 5.40 9.68
CA ALA A 39 -3.82 5.31 9.90
C ALA A 39 -4.57 5.89 8.69
N TYR A 40 -5.62 5.21 8.25
CA TYR A 40 -6.45 5.69 7.16
C TYR A 40 -7.05 7.06 7.50
N VAL A 41 -6.90 8.00 6.58
CA VAL A 41 -7.48 9.35 6.68
C VAL A 41 -8.60 9.46 5.64
N ILE A 42 -9.78 9.81 6.10
CA ILE A 42 -10.96 10.01 5.26
C ILE A 42 -10.71 11.15 4.27
N GLY A 43 -11.08 10.93 3.02
CA GLY A 43 -10.97 11.94 1.97
C GLY A 43 -12.31 12.19 1.25
N PRO A 44 -12.37 13.22 0.40
CA PRO A 44 -13.53 13.46 -0.46
C PRO A 44 -13.85 12.26 -1.35
N GLU A 45 -15.13 12.06 -1.65
CA GLU A 45 -15.69 10.94 -2.43
C GLU A 45 -15.72 9.59 -1.69
N ASP A 46 -15.15 9.45 -0.49
CA ASP A 46 -15.28 8.23 0.31
C ASP A 46 -16.73 8.00 0.69
N ILE A 47 -17.12 6.73 0.80
CA ILE A 47 -18.45 6.35 1.26
C ILE A 47 -18.33 5.79 2.67
N LEU A 48 -19.01 6.44 3.61
CA LEU A 48 -19.02 6.09 5.01
C LEU A 48 -20.37 5.54 5.41
N ASN A 49 -20.37 4.47 6.19
CA ASN A 49 -21.56 4.02 6.91
C ASN A 49 -21.44 4.50 8.36
N ILE A 50 -22.35 5.36 8.77
CA ILE A 50 -22.47 5.86 10.14
C ILE A 50 -23.59 5.06 10.81
N TYR A 51 -23.22 4.33 11.84
CA TYR A 51 -24.17 3.54 12.62
C TYR A 51 -24.27 4.10 14.03
N VAL A 52 -25.50 4.41 14.46
CA VAL A 52 -25.78 4.86 15.82
C VAL A 52 -26.61 3.78 16.51
N TRP A 53 -26.05 3.21 17.59
CA TRP A 53 -26.67 2.09 18.31
C TRP A 53 -28.06 2.48 18.82
N LYS A 54 -29.06 1.60 18.54
CA LYS A 54 -30.48 1.75 18.86
C LYS A 54 -31.19 2.94 18.18
N GLU A 55 -30.52 3.68 17.29
CA GLU A 55 -31.07 4.83 16.57
C GLU A 55 -30.98 4.61 15.06
N GLU A 56 -31.87 3.79 14.50
CA GLU A 56 -31.89 3.46 13.06
C GLU A 56 -32.13 4.70 12.19
N THR A 57 -32.92 5.65 12.68
CA THR A 57 -33.23 6.89 11.96
C THR A 57 -32.03 7.81 11.77
N LEU A 58 -31.02 7.68 12.62
CA LEU A 58 -29.78 8.42 12.56
C LEU A 58 -28.69 7.65 11.81
N SER A 59 -28.85 6.33 11.67
CA SER A 59 -27.88 5.46 10.98
C SER A 59 -28.07 5.54 9.47
N ARG A 60 -26.98 5.84 8.74
CA ARG A 60 -27.02 5.91 7.27
C ARG A 60 -25.66 5.85 6.60
N THR A 61 -25.70 5.46 5.34
CA THR A 61 -24.53 5.56 4.44
C THR A 61 -24.51 6.92 3.78
N VAL A 62 -23.39 7.63 3.87
CA VAL A 62 -23.23 8.99 3.33
C VAL A 62 -21.91 9.10 2.56
N PRO A 63 -21.90 9.77 1.40
CA PRO A 63 -20.66 10.14 0.73
C PRO A 63 -20.03 11.35 1.42
N VAL A 64 -18.70 11.37 1.46
CA VAL A 64 -17.94 12.57 1.80
C VAL A 64 -17.95 13.51 0.61
N ARG A 65 -18.49 14.69 0.80
CA ARG A 65 -18.62 15.71 -0.26
C ARG A 65 -17.25 16.24 -0.67
N VAL A 66 -17.19 16.94 -1.81
CA VAL A 66 -15.95 17.55 -2.32
C VAL A 66 -15.37 18.62 -1.39
N ASP A 67 -16.19 19.23 -0.53
CA ASP A 67 -15.77 20.16 0.52
C ASP A 67 -15.26 19.43 1.78
N GLY A 68 -15.21 18.10 1.76
CA GLY A 68 -14.74 17.25 2.85
C GLY A 68 -15.75 17.04 3.98
N LYS A 69 -17.00 17.47 3.81
CA LYS A 69 -18.04 17.35 4.84
C LYS A 69 -18.98 16.18 4.56
N ILE A 70 -19.63 15.70 5.60
CA ILE A 70 -20.79 14.81 5.58
C ILE A 70 -21.99 15.51 6.20
N SER A 71 -23.20 15.08 5.84
CA SER A 71 -24.45 15.60 6.41
C SER A 71 -25.19 14.48 7.12
N LEU A 72 -25.53 14.69 8.39
CA LEU A 72 -26.25 13.75 9.23
C LEU A 72 -27.48 14.42 9.86
N PRO A 73 -28.56 13.66 10.14
CA PRO A 73 -29.70 14.18 10.89
C PRO A 73 -29.25 14.70 12.25
N LEU A 74 -29.93 15.72 12.75
CA LEU A 74 -29.71 16.40 14.02
C LEU A 74 -28.40 17.18 14.12
N VAL A 75 -27.27 16.62 13.66
CA VAL A 75 -25.94 17.24 13.78
C VAL A 75 -25.52 18.04 12.55
N ASN A 76 -26.36 18.02 11.49
CA ASN A 76 -26.15 18.76 10.25
C ASN A 76 -24.80 18.43 9.55
N GLU A 77 -23.99 19.45 9.24
CA GLU A 77 -22.72 19.29 8.55
C GLU A 77 -21.56 19.08 9.51
N ILE A 78 -20.74 18.06 9.23
CA ILE A 78 -19.54 17.69 9.99
C ILE A 78 -18.38 17.56 9.03
N GLN A 79 -17.22 18.12 9.38
CA GLN A 79 -15.97 17.89 8.68
C GLN A 79 -15.54 16.42 8.88
N ALA A 80 -15.42 15.67 7.79
CA ALA A 80 -15.00 14.27 7.80
C ALA A 80 -13.61 14.09 7.17
N ALA A 81 -13.35 14.79 6.05
CA ALA A 81 -12.05 14.71 5.39
C ALA A 81 -10.94 15.26 6.29
N GLY A 82 -9.81 14.58 6.30
CA GLY A 82 -8.66 14.88 7.16
C GLY A 82 -8.70 14.22 8.53
N LEU A 83 -9.81 13.54 8.88
CA LEU A 83 -9.95 12.78 10.12
C LEU A 83 -9.80 11.27 9.88
N THR A 84 -9.37 10.55 10.91
CA THR A 84 -9.51 9.11 10.92
C THR A 84 -10.97 8.72 11.23
N PRO A 85 -11.42 7.50 10.85
CA PRO A 85 -12.78 7.03 11.22
C PRO A 85 -13.05 7.13 12.71
N GLN A 86 -12.07 6.86 13.56
CA GLN A 86 -12.19 6.96 15.01
C GLN A 86 -12.40 8.41 15.46
N GLN A 87 -11.61 9.35 14.94
CA GLN A 87 -11.77 10.77 15.28
C GLN A 87 -13.15 11.30 14.83
N LEU A 88 -13.61 10.88 13.65
CA LEU A 88 -14.95 11.26 13.18
C LEU A 88 -16.05 10.65 14.06
N GLN A 89 -15.89 9.39 14.48
CA GLN A 89 -16.81 8.72 15.42
C GLN A 89 -16.96 9.49 16.72
N GLU A 90 -15.83 9.89 17.33
CA GLU A 90 -15.83 10.67 18.57
C GLU A 90 -16.51 12.03 18.39
N MET A 91 -16.24 12.71 17.27
CA MET A 91 -16.85 14.00 16.95
C MET A 91 -18.38 13.89 16.76
N ILE A 92 -18.86 12.85 16.06
CA ILE A 92 -20.29 12.61 15.88
C ILE A 92 -20.95 12.30 17.22
N ALA A 93 -20.35 11.38 18.00
CA ALA A 93 -20.86 11.03 19.33
C ALA A 93 -20.98 12.25 20.25
N GLN A 94 -19.98 13.12 20.23
CA GLN A 94 -20.00 14.37 21.02
C GLN A 94 -21.19 15.27 20.64
N ARG A 95 -21.42 15.46 19.33
CA ARG A 95 -22.52 16.32 18.85
C ARG A 95 -23.91 15.72 19.06
N LEU A 96 -24.00 14.39 19.08
CA LEU A 96 -25.28 13.72 19.34
C LEU A 96 -25.71 13.75 20.80
N LYS A 97 -24.83 14.04 21.77
CA LYS A 97 -25.17 14.10 23.20
C LYS A 97 -26.28 15.10 23.54
N ASP A 98 -26.45 16.14 22.71
CA ASP A 98 -27.52 17.13 22.89
C ASP A 98 -28.91 16.54 22.52
N PHE A 99 -28.97 15.42 21.82
CA PHE A 99 -30.19 14.84 21.29
C PHE A 99 -30.45 13.38 21.74
N VAL A 100 -29.40 12.65 22.07
CA VAL A 100 -29.43 11.22 22.43
C VAL A 100 -28.64 11.00 23.71
N ALA A 101 -29.23 10.28 24.66
CA ALA A 101 -28.52 9.89 25.88
C ALA A 101 -27.49 8.80 25.56
N ASP A 102 -26.22 9.03 25.93
CA ASP A 102 -25.11 8.11 25.75
C ASP A 102 -24.99 7.51 24.32
N PRO A 103 -24.82 8.34 23.29
CA PRO A 103 -24.79 7.87 21.91
C PRO A 103 -23.54 7.01 21.63
N VAL A 104 -23.75 5.76 21.21
CA VAL A 104 -22.68 4.87 20.72
C VAL A 104 -22.68 4.90 19.20
N VAL A 105 -21.63 5.48 18.64
CA VAL A 105 -21.48 5.67 17.19
C VAL A 105 -20.40 4.76 16.66
N SER A 106 -20.59 4.25 15.45
CA SER A 106 -19.57 3.51 14.68
C SER A 106 -19.44 4.15 13.30
N VAL A 107 -18.22 4.38 12.85
CA VAL A 107 -17.92 4.89 11.50
C VAL A 107 -17.16 3.82 10.72
N ILE A 108 -17.77 3.32 9.64
CA ILE A 108 -17.22 2.28 8.79
C ILE A 108 -16.98 2.86 7.40
N VAL A 109 -15.76 2.75 6.89
CA VAL A 109 -15.44 3.13 5.51
C VAL A 109 -15.88 1.99 4.60
N MET A 110 -16.94 2.22 3.82
CA MET A 110 -17.46 1.24 2.86
C MET A 110 -16.64 1.25 1.57
N GLU A 111 -16.31 2.45 1.08
CA GLU A 111 -15.49 2.63 -0.11
C GLU A 111 -14.47 3.76 0.11
N SER A 112 -13.19 3.46 -0.15
CA SER A 112 -12.10 4.44 -0.13
C SER A 112 -11.85 4.99 -1.53
N ASN A 113 -12.68 5.94 -1.98
CA ASN A 113 -12.61 6.53 -3.31
C ASN A 113 -11.63 7.70 -3.42
N SER A 114 -11.20 8.23 -2.27
CA SER A 114 -10.22 9.32 -2.19
C SER A 114 -8.79 8.89 -2.50
N ILE A 115 -8.46 7.60 -2.28
CA ILE A 115 -7.13 7.06 -2.55
C ILE A 115 -7.01 6.63 -4.01
N LYS A 116 -6.72 7.57 -4.89
CA LYS A 116 -6.57 7.33 -6.33
C LYS A 116 -5.34 8.01 -6.90
N VAL A 117 -4.82 7.45 -7.99
CA VAL A 117 -3.72 8.00 -8.79
C VAL A 117 -4.14 8.09 -10.25
N TYR A 118 -3.51 8.98 -10.97
CA TYR A 118 -3.77 9.22 -12.39
C TYR A 118 -2.58 8.70 -13.20
N VAL A 119 -2.83 7.79 -14.13
CA VAL A 119 -1.77 7.22 -14.99
C VAL A 119 -2.05 7.57 -16.43
N SER A 120 -1.06 8.13 -17.11
CA SER A 120 -1.15 8.54 -18.50
C SER A 120 0.12 8.22 -19.30
N GLY A 121 0.03 8.31 -20.62
CA GLY A 121 1.14 8.03 -21.53
C GLY A 121 1.22 6.57 -21.96
N GLN A 122 2.43 6.05 -22.11
CA GLN A 122 2.72 4.76 -22.73
C GLN A 122 2.53 3.57 -21.78
N VAL A 123 1.28 3.39 -21.31
CA VAL A 123 0.81 2.21 -20.55
C VAL A 123 -0.41 1.61 -21.26
N ARG A 124 -0.70 0.34 -21.03
CA ARG A 124 -1.82 -0.33 -21.71
C ARG A 124 -3.20 0.19 -21.29
N ASN A 125 -3.36 0.48 -20.01
CA ASN A 125 -4.63 0.96 -19.46
C ASN A 125 -4.41 2.31 -18.73
N PRO A 126 -4.29 3.43 -19.48
CA PRO A 126 -4.22 4.74 -18.87
C PRO A 126 -5.56 5.11 -18.23
N GLY A 127 -5.54 5.98 -17.20
CA GLY A 127 -6.74 6.43 -16.52
C GLY A 127 -6.56 6.64 -15.03
N VAL A 128 -7.68 6.66 -14.31
CA VAL A 128 -7.72 6.79 -12.86
C VAL A 128 -7.72 5.40 -12.21
N HIS A 129 -6.79 5.17 -11.30
CA HIS A 129 -6.67 3.90 -10.60
C HIS A 129 -6.79 4.13 -9.10
N ARG A 130 -7.75 3.43 -8.47
CA ARG A 130 -7.93 3.44 -7.01
C ARG A 130 -6.92 2.53 -6.35
N LEU A 131 -6.32 3.01 -5.27
CA LEU A 131 -5.40 2.23 -4.47
C LEU A 131 -6.10 1.74 -3.20
N ARG A 132 -5.92 0.47 -2.85
CA ARG A 132 -6.54 -0.13 -1.64
C ARG A 132 -5.60 -0.19 -0.45
N SER A 133 -4.32 0.01 -0.70
CA SER A 133 -3.24 -0.04 0.29
C SER A 133 -2.07 0.82 -0.18
N GLU A 134 -1.04 0.93 0.64
CA GLU A 134 0.23 1.48 0.18
C GLU A 134 0.66 0.78 -1.10
N THR A 135 0.74 1.53 -2.17
CA THR A 135 1.10 1.01 -3.49
C THR A 135 2.33 1.75 -3.99
N THR A 136 3.29 1.00 -4.50
CA THR A 136 4.52 1.55 -5.08
C THR A 136 4.39 1.73 -6.59
N LEU A 137 5.30 2.52 -7.18
CA LEU A 137 5.40 2.64 -8.64
C LEU A 137 5.69 1.28 -9.31
N LEU A 138 6.35 0.35 -8.61
CA LEU A 138 6.57 -1.01 -9.11
C LEU A 138 5.27 -1.82 -9.21
N GLN A 139 4.33 -1.57 -8.31
CA GLN A 139 3.06 -2.30 -8.25
C GLN A 139 2.00 -1.71 -9.17
N ILE A 140 1.97 -0.39 -9.35
CA ILE A 140 0.96 0.23 -10.21
C ILE A 140 1.17 -0.10 -11.69
N ILE A 141 2.41 -0.24 -12.17
CA ILE A 141 2.68 -0.55 -13.58
C ILE A 141 2.03 -1.87 -14.03
N PRO A 142 2.18 -3.00 -13.32
CA PRO A 142 1.42 -4.22 -13.63
C PRO A 142 -0.11 -4.02 -13.54
N MET A 143 -0.60 -3.25 -12.58
CA MET A 143 -2.05 -2.99 -12.43
C MET A 143 -2.65 -2.28 -13.64
N VAL A 144 -1.87 -1.40 -14.30
CA VAL A 144 -2.27 -0.71 -15.52
C VAL A 144 -1.96 -1.53 -16.81
N GLY A 145 -1.66 -2.83 -16.65
CA GLY A 145 -1.39 -3.74 -17.77
C GLY A 145 0.02 -3.69 -18.33
N GLY A 146 0.94 -2.97 -17.66
CA GLY A 146 2.33 -2.82 -18.09
C GLY A 146 2.54 -1.70 -19.12
N PHE A 147 3.77 -1.60 -19.58
CA PHE A 147 4.21 -0.63 -20.57
C PHE A 147 3.79 -1.02 -21.99
N THR A 148 3.60 -0.03 -22.88
CA THR A 148 3.52 -0.24 -24.32
C THR A 148 4.94 -0.42 -24.91
N GLU A 149 5.01 -0.79 -26.19
CA GLU A 149 6.28 -0.96 -26.92
C GLU A 149 7.07 0.36 -27.05
N TRP A 150 6.37 1.48 -27.02
CA TRP A 150 6.93 2.83 -27.18
C TRP A 150 7.33 3.50 -25.89
N ALA A 151 7.08 2.85 -24.74
CA ALA A 151 7.34 3.41 -23.43
C ALA A 151 8.83 3.62 -23.14
N ASN A 152 9.14 4.70 -22.44
CA ASN A 152 10.47 4.92 -21.88
C ASN A 152 10.50 4.74 -20.35
N PRO A 153 10.69 3.51 -19.84
CA PRO A 153 10.67 3.24 -18.41
C PRO A 153 11.80 3.91 -17.61
N LYS A 154 12.77 4.52 -18.30
CA LYS A 154 13.90 5.21 -17.64
C LYS A 154 13.56 6.64 -17.21
N LYS A 155 12.45 7.21 -17.72
CA LYS A 155 12.11 8.63 -17.52
C LYS A 155 10.62 8.81 -17.13
N ILE A 156 10.10 7.95 -16.26
CA ILE A 156 8.72 8.11 -15.76
C ILE A 156 8.67 9.38 -14.91
N LEU A 157 7.72 10.26 -15.20
CA LEU A 157 7.47 11.46 -14.44
C LEU A 157 6.34 11.20 -13.43
N VAL A 158 6.60 11.45 -12.17
CA VAL A 158 5.58 11.44 -11.11
C VAL A 158 5.42 12.86 -10.61
N ILE A 159 4.21 13.38 -10.71
CA ILE A 159 3.82 14.71 -10.27
C ILE A 159 2.97 14.54 -9.00
N ARG A 160 3.42 15.15 -7.93
CA ARG A 160 2.77 15.14 -6.61
C ARG A 160 2.42 16.54 -6.18
N LYS A 161 1.19 16.73 -5.72
CA LYS A 161 0.76 17.98 -5.13
C LYS A 161 0.86 17.90 -3.61
N GLU A 162 1.65 18.77 -3.00
CA GLU A 162 1.76 18.90 -1.54
C GLU A 162 1.35 20.32 -1.12
N GLY A 163 0.11 20.47 -0.66
CA GLY A 163 -0.50 21.79 -0.46
C GLY A 163 -0.56 22.58 -1.77
N ASP A 164 0.04 23.76 -1.82
CA ASP A 164 0.11 24.61 -3.01
C ASP A 164 1.35 24.34 -3.89
N LYS A 165 2.22 23.41 -3.49
CA LYS A 165 3.44 23.08 -4.24
C LYS A 165 3.24 21.84 -5.10
N GLU A 166 3.75 21.90 -6.33
CA GLU A 166 3.82 20.77 -7.25
C GLU A 166 5.27 20.26 -7.27
N ILE A 167 5.45 19.00 -6.91
CA ILE A 167 6.74 18.30 -6.91
C ILE A 167 6.78 17.38 -8.12
N ARG A 168 7.78 17.56 -8.98
CA ARG A 168 8.01 16.73 -10.17
C ARG A 168 9.21 15.83 -9.95
N MET A 169 9.01 14.53 -9.99
CA MET A 169 10.03 13.50 -9.78
C MET A 169 10.22 12.68 -11.04
N THR A 170 11.43 12.67 -11.60
CA THR A 170 11.76 11.75 -12.70
C THR A 170 12.33 10.46 -12.14
N VAL A 171 11.67 9.34 -12.43
CA VAL A 171 12.00 8.03 -11.86
C VAL A 171 12.45 7.07 -12.96
N ASN A 172 13.52 6.34 -12.68
CA ASN A 172 13.99 5.27 -13.54
C ASN A 172 13.48 3.91 -13.01
N TYR A 173 12.42 3.40 -13.64
CA TYR A 173 11.79 2.14 -13.26
C TYR A 173 12.75 0.94 -13.32
N LYS A 174 13.64 0.88 -14.34
CA LYS A 174 14.62 -0.21 -14.45
C LYS A 174 15.59 -0.24 -13.28
N LYS A 175 16.11 0.93 -12.85
CA LYS A 175 16.97 1.00 -11.67
C LYS A 175 16.25 0.62 -10.37
N MET A 176 14.94 0.86 -10.32
CA MET A 176 14.10 0.48 -9.18
C MET A 176 13.88 -1.04 -9.14
N VAL A 177 13.60 -1.66 -10.29
CA VAL A 177 13.52 -3.12 -10.44
C VAL A 177 14.84 -3.80 -10.05
N ASP A 178 15.97 -3.21 -10.49
CA ASP A 178 17.32 -3.71 -10.15
C ASP A 178 17.70 -3.49 -8.66
N GLY A 179 16.85 -2.88 -7.85
CA GLY A 179 17.14 -2.53 -6.45
C GLY A 179 18.21 -1.45 -6.25
N LYS A 180 18.59 -0.73 -7.32
CA LYS A 180 19.60 0.36 -7.26
C LYS A 180 19.06 1.64 -6.65
N ILE A 181 17.74 1.83 -6.68
CA ILE A 181 17.02 2.93 -6.04
C ILE A 181 15.81 2.34 -5.29
N PRO A 182 15.38 2.96 -4.18
CA PRO A 182 14.22 2.50 -3.43
C PRO A 182 12.94 2.59 -4.27
N ALA A 183 11.97 1.71 -3.96
CA ALA A 183 10.65 1.78 -4.54
C ALA A 183 9.95 3.09 -4.12
N LEU A 184 9.42 3.83 -5.09
CA LEU A 184 8.65 5.04 -4.81
C LEU A 184 7.24 4.64 -4.36
N VAL A 185 6.88 4.98 -3.13
CA VAL A 185 5.52 4.87 -2.62
C VAL A 185 4.67 5.99 -3.20
N LEU A 186 3.54 5.62 -3.80
CA LEU A 186 2.57 6.55 -4.37
C LEU A 186 1.68 7.13 -3.28
N LYS A 187 1.34 8.40 -3.42
CA LYS A 187 0.38 9.08 -2.56
C LYS A 187 -0.93 9.36 -3.33
N PRO A 188 -2.06 9.48 -2.62
CA PRO A 188 -3.31 9.91 -3.23
C PRO A 188 -3.13 11.22 -4.03
N GLY A 189 -3.67 11.25 -5.25
CA GLY A 189 -3.55 12.40 -6.14
C GLY A 189 -2.29 12.45 -7.00
N ASP A 190 -1.35 11.50 -6.86
CA ASP A 190 -0.18 11.43 -7.73
C ASP A 190 -0.59 11.25 -9.19
N THR A 191 0.07 12.00 -10.08
CA THR A 191 -0.06 11.84 -11.54
C THR A 191 1.20 11.21 -12.09
N ILE A 192 1.07 10.05 -12.73
CA ILE A 192 2.15 9.25 -13.30
C ILE A 192 2.09 9.39 -14.81
N ILE A 193 3.15 9.89 -15.41
CA ILE A 193 3.27 10.05 -16.86
C ILE A 193 4.40 9.16 -17.36
N VAL A 194 4.05 8.21 -18.23
CA VAL A 194 5.00 7.32 -18.88
C VAL A 194 5.25 7.84 -20.31
N PRO A 195 6.43 8.40 -20.57
CA PRO A 195 6.76 8.91 -21.91
C PRO A 195 7.07 7.80 -22.91
#